data_99c58a47122cd890e4850b9f0fa4ab1d
#
_entry.id   99c58a47122cd890e4850b9f0fa4ab1d
#
_cell.length_a   1.000
_cell.length_b   1.000
_cell.length_c   1.000
_cell.angle_alpha   90.00
_cell.angle_beta   90.00
_cell.angle_gamma   90.00
#
_symmetry.space_group_name_H-M   'P 1'
#
loop_
_entity.id
_entity.type
_entity.pdbx_description
1 polymer ?
#
loop_
_entity_poly.entity_id
_entity_poly.type
_entity_poly.pdbx_seq_one_letter_code
_entity_poly.pdbx_strand_id
1 'polypeptide(L)'
;MATEIPFNRNFEVNYGEIENVAPGIRRITANNPSPFTFRGTGTYILGEGNVAVIDPGPDQPEHVKAIVEGLKNETISHILITHTHNDHSPAAKALKEITGAPTFGFGPHGSGKPGLKLTSQAGGDMDFRPDEKTQDGSVIYGDDWSVSCLHTPGHTSNHICFSWDKEKVLFPGDQVMGWSTSIVSPPDGDMGDYMRSLDKLIVRDDKIYYPAHGPEILEPQKLISAFQ
;
A
#
# COMPACT_ATOMS: atom_id res chain seq x y z
N MET A 1 -29.71 14.55 -6.98
CA MET A 1 -28.90 15.14 -5.89
C MET A 1 -27.54 14.48 -5.97
N ALA A 2 -26.45 15.25 -5.95
CA ALA A 2 -25.12 14.64 -5.91
C ALA A 2 -24.99 13.84 -4.60
N THR A 3 -24.61 12.57 -4.70
CA THR A 3 -24.38 11.73 -3.54
C THR A 3 -23.10 12.24 -2.85
N GLU A 4 -23.20 12.64 -1.59
CA GLU A 4 -22.02 13.05 -0.82
C GLU A 4 -21.15 11.81 -0.60
N ILE A 5 -19.85 11.92 -0.93
CA ILE A 5 -18.91 10.83 -0.73
C ILE A 5 -18.69 10.66 0.78
N PRO A 6 -18.86 9.46 1.34
CA PRO A 6 -18.81 9.22 2.79
C PRO A 6 -17.37 9.15 3.30
N PHE A 7 -16.63 10.25 3.20
CA PHE A 7 -15.27 10.32 3.73
C PHE A 7 -15.23 10.26 5.25
N ASN A 8 -14.35 9.43 5.79
CA ASN A 8 -14.00 9.39 7.21
C ASN A 8 -12.65 10.10 7.43
N ARG A 9 -12.67 11.18 8.19
CA ARG A 9 -11.48 11.96 8.56
C ARG A 9 -11.16 11.88 10.05
N ASN A 10 -11.89 11.05 10.79
CA ASN A 10 -11.61 10.81 12.20
C ASN A 10 -10.50 9.76 12.31
N PHE A 11 -9.26 10.20 12.42
CA PHE A 11 -8.09 9.34 12.45
C PHE A 11 -6.99 9.98 13.31
N GLU A 12 -6.66 9.32 14.38
CA GLU A 12 -5.56 9.67 15.26
C GLU A 12 -4.45 8.65 15.13
N VAL A 13 -3.22 9.06 15.28
CA VAL A 13 -2.03 8.20 15.11
C VAL A 13 -1.03 8.46 16.21
N ASN A 14 -0.36 7.40 16.65
CA ASN A 14 0.83 7.45 17.48
C ASN A 14 2.03 7.07 16.60
N TYR A 15 2.79 8.07 16.18
CA TYR A 15 3.93 7.83 15.30
C TYR A 15 4.97 6.93 15.95
N GLY A 16 5.49 5.98 15.18
CA GLY A 16 6.53 5.05 15.62
C GLY A 16 6.05 3.96 16.59
N GLU A 17 4.75 3.86 16.86
CA GLU A 17 4.16 2.80 17.67
C GLU A 17 3.42 1.78 16.79
N ILE A 18 3.60 0.49 17.08
CA ILE A 18 2.85 -0.58 16.38
C ILE A 18 1.49 -0.74 17.04
N GLU A 19 0.44 -0.58 16.24
CA GLU A 19 -0.96 -0.75 16.61
C GLU A 19 -1.49 -2.09 16.08
N ASN A 20 -2.23 -2.84 16.90
CA ASN A 20 -3.01 -3.98 16.41
C ASN A 20 -4.31 -3.46 15.81
N VAL A 21 -4.52 -3.63 14.50
CA VAL A 21 -5.73 -3.18 13.80
C VAL A 21 -6.72 -4.33 13.57
N ALA A 22 -6.22 -5.56 13.45
CA ALA A 22 -7.02 -6.78 13.40
C ALA A 22 -6.14 -8.00 13.79
N PRO A 23 -6.72 -9.18 14.02
CA PRO A 23 -5.94 -10.40 14.22
C PRO A 23 -4.96 -10.64 13.07
N GLY A 24 -3.66 -10.76 13.37
CA GLY A 24 -2.59 -10.93 12.38
C GLY A 24 -2.31 -9.71 11.51
N ILE A 25 -2.90 -8.55 11.80
CA ILE A 25 -2.66 -7.30 11.08
C ILE A 25 -2.31 -6.20 12.08
N ARG A 26 -1.13 -5.63 11.90
CA ARG A 26 -0.64 -4.49 12.68
C ARG A 26 -0.31 -3.34 11.75
N ARG A 27 -0.29 -2.14 12.29
CA ARG A 27 0.08 -0.92 11.55
C ARG A 27 1.09 -0.11 12.37
N ILE A 28 2.02 0.53 11.69
CA ILE A 28 2.86 1.59 12.22
C ILE A 28 2.82 2.75 11.24
N THR A 29 2.56 3.97 11.72
CA THR A 29 2.41 5.13 10.86
C THR A 29 3.69 5.97 10.86
N ALA A 30 4.19 6.29 9.66
CA ALA A 30 5.32 7.18 9.47
C ALA A 30 4.93 8.63 9.78
N ASN A 31 5.85 9.40 10.37
CA ASN A 31 5.61 10.82 10.67
C ASN A 31 5.91 11.70 9.45
N ASN A 32 5.07 11.58 8.43
CA ASN A 32 5.13 12.35 7.19
C ASN A 32 3.78 12.99 6.82
N PRO A 33 3.08 13.68 7.76
CA PRO A 33 1.78 14.27 7.47
C PRO A 33 1.89 15.36 6.38
N SER A 34 0.96 15.32 5.43
CA SER A 34 0.89 16.28 4.33
C SER A 34 -0.52 16.31 3.72
N PRO A 35 -0.84 17.24 2.80
CA PRO A 35 -2.08 17.20 2.04
C PRO A 35 -2.27 15.93 1.20
N PHE A 36 -1.23 15.14 0.95
CA PHE A 36 -1.28 13.90 0.18
C PHE A 36 -1.35 12.65 1.07
N THR A 37 -0.72 12.70 2.23
CA THR A 37 -0.59 11.57 3.16
C THR A 37 -1.50 11.66 4.38
N PHE A 38 -2.30 12.72 4.50
CA PHE A 38 -3.17 13.02 5.64
C PHE A 38 -2.38 13.07 6.97
N ARG A 39 -2.48 12.01 7.78
CA ARG A 39 -1.74 11.87 9.04
C ARG A 39 -0.42 11.12 8.89
N GLY A 40 -0.06 10.71 7.70
CA GLY A 40 1.14 9.94 7.39
C GLY A 40 0.86 8.64 6.66
N THR A 41 1.93 7.92 6.30
CA THR A 41 1.84 6.63 5.61
C THR A 41 1.78 5.50 6.61
N GLY A 42 0.76 4.66 6.51
CA GLY A 42 0.60 3.44 7.29
C GLY A 42 1.36 2.28 6.65
N THR A 43 2.40 1.82 7.33
CA THR A 43 3.07 0.55 7.03
C THR A 43 2.32 -0.57 7.71
N TYR A 44 1.91 -1.61 6.96
CA TYR A 44 1.21 -2.75 7.54
C TYR A 44 2.15 -3.94 7.75
N ILE A 45 1.89 -4.69 8.82
CA ILE A 45 2.63 -5.90 9.19
C ILE A 45 1.64 -7.04 9.22
N LEU A 46 1.89 -8.09 8.41
CA LEU A 46 1.05 -9.27 8.28
C LEU A 46 1.67 -10.47 8.94
N GLY A 47 0.87 -11.24 9.67
CA GLY A 47 1.26 -12.47 10.33
C GLY A 47 1.91 -12.27 11.69
N GLU A 48 2.42 -13.37 12.24
CA GLU A 48 3.13 -13.45 13.49
C GLU A 48 4.40 -14.30 13.31
N GLY A 49 5.47 -13.98 14.01
CA GLY A 49 6.74 -14.71 13.93
C GLY A 49 7.51 -14.45 12.63
N ASN A 50 7.08 -14.99 11.49
CA ASN A 50 7.59 -14.66 10.16
C ASN A 50 6.60 -13.75 9.44
N VAL A 51 6.91 -12.45 9.41
CA VAL A 51 5.96 -11.42 8.98
C VAL A 51 6.31 -10.81 7.63
N ALA A 52 5.28 -10.30 6.93
CA ALA A 52 5.47 -9.39 5.82
C ALA A 52 5.29 -7.94 6.28
N VAL A 53 6.05 -7.04 5.67
CA VAL A 53 5.90 -5.58 5.80
C VAL A 53 5.40 -5.02 4.48
N ILE A 54 4.23 -4.37 4.47
CA ILE A 54 3.65 -3.71 3.30
C ILE A 54 3.93 -2.22 3.40
N ASP A 55 4.48 -1.64 2.33
CA ASP A 55 4.82 -0.23 2.20
C ASP A 55 5.62 0.29 3.42
N PRO A 56 6.92 -0.01 3.51
CA PRO A 56 7.76 0.40 4.64
C PRO A 56 7.90 1.93 4.79
N GLY A 57 7.37 2.69 3.83
CA GLY A 57 7.21 4.12 3.94
C GLY A 57 8.34 4.96 3.33
N PRO A 58 8.41 6.25 3.70
CA PRO A 58 9.41 7.18 3.21
C PRO A 58 10.80 6.83 3.75
N ASP A 59 11.84 7.37 3.10
CA ASP A 59 13.22 7.28 3.59
C ASP A 59 13.41 8.10 4.87
N GLN A 60 12.88 7.57 5.97
CA GLN A 60 12.97 8.15 7.32
C GLN A 60 13.63 7.14 8.26
N PRO A 61 14.89 7.38 8.68
CA PRO A 61 15.62 6.45 9.56
C PRO A 61 14.89 6.13 10.85
N GLU A 62 14.15 7.09 11.42
CA GLU A 62 13.38 6.91 12.65
C GLU A 62 12.22 5.93 12.45
N HIS A 63 11.55 5.98 11.28
CA HIS A 63 10.46 5.05 10.95
C HIS A 63 10.98 3.64 10.72
N VAL A 64 12.06 3.49 9.94
CA VAL A 64 12.74 2.20 9.74
C VAL A 64 13.17 1.60 11.07
N LYS A 65 13.80 2.41 11.94
CA LYS A 65 14.20 2.00 13.28
C LYS A 65 13.01 1.51 14.10
N ALA A 66 11.88 2.24 14.08
CA ALA A 66 10.68 1.87 14.82
C ALA A 66 10.08 0.54 14.33
N ILE A 67 10.07 0.29 12.99
CA ILE A 67 9.66 -1.00 12.43
C ILE A 67 10.56 -2.13 12.98
N VAL A 68 11.88 -1.98 12.86
CA VAL A 68 12.85 -3.01 13.28
C VAL A 68 12.79 -3.26 14.79
N GLU A 69 12.73 -2.22 15.61
CA GLU A 69 12.64 -2.36 17.08
C GLU A 69 11.31 -2.96 17.52
N GLY A 70 10.21 -2.57 16.87
CA GLY A 70 8.89 -3.12 17.16
C GLY A 70 8.76 -4.61 16.80
N LEU A 71 9.53 -5.07 15.80
CA LEU A 71 9.55 -6.45 15.32
C LEU A 71 10.79 -7.25 15.78
N LYS A 72 11.52 -6.79 16.79
CA LYS A 72 12.80 -7.38 17.24
C LYS A 72 12.74 -8.87 17.65
N ASN A 73 11.56 -9.39 17.97
CA ASN A 73 11.33 -10.79 18.34
C ASN A 73 10.74 -11.61 17.19
N GLU A 74 10.61 -11.01 16.01
CA GLU A 74 10.01 -11.61 14.81
C GLU A 74 11.00 -11.49 13.64
N THR A 75 10.75 -12.23 12.59
CA THR A 75 11.54 -12.20 11.35
C THR A 75 10.74 -11.49 10.28
N ILE A 76 11.25 -10.37 9.75
CA ILE A 76 10.70 -9.77 8.54
C ILE A 76 11.17 -10.64 7.38
N SER A 77 10.25 -11.41 6.80
CA SER A 77 10.53 -12.37 5.73
C SER A 77 10.24 -11.83 4.33
N HIS A 78 9.34 -10.82 4.24
CA HIS A 78 8.90 -10.23 2.98
C HIS A 78 8.70 -8.72 3.13
N ILE A 79 9.08 -7.96 2.10
CA ILE A 79 8.79 -6.53 1.96
C ILE A 79 7.94 -6.36 0.71
N LEU A 80 6.67 -5.98 0.87
CA LEU A 80 5.69 -5.87 -0.19
C LEU A 80 5.46 -4.39 -0.51
N ILE A 81 5.53 -4.01 -1.79
CA ILE A 81 5.36 -2.62 -2.23
C ILE A 81 4.14 -2.51 -3.12
N THR A 82 3.17 -1.69 -2.71
CA THR A 82 1.96 -1.45 -3.49
C THR A 82 2.29 -0.66 -4.75
N HIS A 83 3.07 0.39 -4.62
CA HIS A 83 3.53 1.24 -5.72
C HIS A 83 4.76 2.04 -5.33
N THR A 84 5.33 2.75 -6.29
CA THR A 84 6.63 3.39 -6.13
C THR A 84 6.52 4.92 -5.97
N HIS A 85 5.70 5.40 -5.02
CA HIS A 85 5.82 6.78 -4.56
C HIS A 85 6.80 6.89 -3.39
N ASN A 86 7.34 8.10 -3.21
CA ASN A 86 8.40 8.40 -2.23
C ASN A 86 7.96 8.26 -0.77
N ASP A 87 6.73 8.06 -0.52
CA ASP A 87 6.16 7.80 0.80
C ASP A 87 5.80 6.33 1.04
N HIS A 88 6.05 5.42 0.06
CA HIS A 88 5.77 3.99 0.17
C HIS A 88 7.02 3.11 0.08
N SER A 89 7.83 3.29 -0.97
CA SER A 89 8.90 2.35 -1.32
C SER A 89 10.30 2.67 -0.80
N PRO A 90 10.73 3.92 -0.57
CA PRO A 90 12.14 4.24 -0.33
C PRO A 90 12.75 3.54 0.90
N ALA A 91 11.98 3.41 1.99
CA ALA A 91 12.46 2.73 3.19
C ALA A 91 12.72 1.23 2.99
N ALA A 92 12.20 0.63 1.90
CA ALA A 92 12.43 -0.78 1.57
C ALA A 92 13.93 -1.10 1.43
N LYS A 93 14.72 -0.16 0.91
CA LYS A 93 16.18 -0.36 0.77
C LYS A 93 16.84 -0.56 2.13
N ALA A 94 16.62 0.37 3.06
CA ALA A 94 17.21 0.30 4.40
C ALA A 94 16.68 -0.91 5.18
N LEU A 95 15.39 -1.20 5.07
CA LEU A 95 14.79 -2.35 5.74
C LEU A 95 15.38 -3.67 5.22
N LYS A 96 15.55 -3.82 3.90
CA LYS A 96 16.21 -4.96 3.27
C LYS A 96 17.67 -5.11 3.71
N GLU A 97 18.43 -4.01 3.76
CA GLU A 97 19.83 -4.03 4.21
C GLU A 97 19.97 -4.55 5.66
N ILE A 98 19.00 -4.23 6.52
CA ILE A 98 18.99 -4.65 7.93
C ILE A 98 18.52 -6.10 8.07
N THR A 99 17.48 -6.50 7.34
CA THR A 99 16.77 -7.77 7.58
C THR A 99 17.17 -8.89 6.63
N GLY A 100 17.66 -8.55 5.44
CA GLY A 100 17.89 -9.49 4.34
C GLY A 100 16.61 -9.92 3.61
N ALA A 101 15.44 -9.40 3.99
CA ALA A 101 14.17 -9.76 3.39
C ALA A 101 14.09 -9.32 1.91
N PRO A 102 13.63 -10.17 0.99
CA PRO A 102 13.40 -9.79 -0.40
C PRO A 102 12.24 -8.80 -0.53
N THR A 103 12.34 -7.95 -1.55
CA THR A 103 11.30 -6.99 -1.92
C THR A 103 10.44 -7.51 -3.05
N PHE A 104 9.13 -7.34 -2.94
CA PHE A 104 8.12 -7.73 -3.92
C PHE A 104 7.39 -6.50 -4.42
N GLY A 105 7.08 -6.44 -5.72
CA GLY A 105 6.30 -5.37 -6.32
C GLY A 105 6.11 -5.60 -7.81
N PHE A 106 5.26 -4.82 -8.46
CA PHE A 106 5.01 -4.96 -9.90
C PHE A 106 6.28 -4.72 -10.74
N GLY A 107 7.05 -3.71 -10.36
CA GLY A 107 8.26 -3.31 -11.06
C GLY A 107 8.65 -1.86 -10.74
N PRO A 108 9.65 -1.33 -11.44
CA PRO A 108 10.07 0.05 -11.30
C PRO A 108 8.95 1.06 -11.58
N HIS A 109 9.14 2.30 -11.14
CA HIS A 109 8.22 3.39 -11.45
C HIS A 109 7.98 3.51 -12.96
N GLY A 110 6.71 3.64 -13.37
CA GLY A 110 6.32 3.71 -14.77
C GLY A 110 6.27 2.38 -15.53
N SER A 111 6.62 1.25 -14.89
CA SER A 111 6.75 -0.04 -15.59
C SER A 111 5.43 -0.66 -16.06
N GLY A 112 4.30 -0.18 -15.58
CA GLY A 112 2.97 -0.64 -16.03
C GLY A 112 2.54 -0.06 -17.39
N LYS A 113 3.23 0.97 -17.90
CA LYS A 113 2.96 1.57 -19.22
C LYS A 113 4.04 1.19 -20.24
N PRO A 114 3.76 0.27 -21.17
CA PRO A 114 4.70 -0.10 -22.22
C PRO A 114 5.16 1.13 -23.03
N GLY A 115 6.48 1.29 -23.15
CA GLY A 115 7.08 2.39 -23.93
C GLY A 115 7.20 3.73 -23.19
N LEU A 116 6.63 3.87 -22.01
CA LEU A 116 6.82 5.05 -21.17
C LEU A 116 8.26 5.04 -20.63
N LYS A 117 9.01 6.10 -20.95
CA LYS A 117 10.36 6.33 -20.43
C LYS A 117 10.32 7.52 -19.47
N LEU A 118 10.20 7.24 -18.20
CA LEU A 118 10.31 8.25 -17.15
C LEU A 118 11.76 8.37 -16.70
N THR A 119 12.32 9.56 -16.78
CA THR A 119 13.64 9.89 -16.20
C THR A 119 13.48 10.55 -14.83
N SER A 120 12.33 11.17 -14.58
CA SER A 120 11.94 11.73 -13.30
C SER A 120 10.42 11.93 -13.28
N GLN A 121 9.82 11.81 -12.10
CA GLN A 121 8.44 12.21 -11.82
C GLN A 121 8.37 12.73 -10.38
N ALA A 122 7.68 13.85 -10.18
CA ALA A 122 7.47 14.38 -8.84
C ALA A 122 6.73 13.35 -7.98
N GLY A 123 7.30 13.01 -6.84
CA GLY A 123 6.75 12.00 -5.92
C GLY A 123 7.12 10.55 -6.27
N GLY A 124 7.72 10.26 -7.43
CA GLY A 124 8.11 8.89 -7.81
C GLY A 124 9.48 8.48 -7.28
N ASP A 125 9.55 7.30 -6.68
CA ASP A 125 10.81 6.60 -6.36
C ASP A 125 11.36 5.95 -7.62
N MET A 126 12.30 6.64 -8.25
CA MET A 126 12.90 6.20 -9.51
C MET A 126 13.96 5.11 -9.33
N ASP A 127 14.40 4.87 -8.10
CA ASP A 127 15.48 3.93 -7.78
C ASP A 127 14.98 2.55 -7.38
N PHE A 128 13.74 2.44 -6.92
CA PHE A 128 13.18 1.17 -6.49
C PHE A 128 13.14 0.13 -7.63
N ARG A 129 13.62 -1.06 -7.33
CA ARG A 129 13.55 -2.26 -8.17
C ARG A 129 13.26 -3.44 -7.27
N PRO A 130 12.10 -4.11 -7.41
CA PRO A 130 11.82 -5.28 -6.61
C PRO A 130 12.75 -6.44 -6.96
N ASP A 131 13.12 -7.24 -5.96
CA ASP A 131 13.84 -8.50 -6.19
C ASP A 131 12.95 -9.50 -6.92
N GLU A 132 11.69 -9.57 -6.49
CA GLU A 132 10.67 -10.46 -7.03
C GLU A 132 9.55 -9.61 -7.66
N LYS A 133 9.37 -9.78 -8.96
CA LYS A 133 8.27 -9.11 -9.68
C LYS A 133 6.97 -9.88 -9.49
N THR A 134 5.94 -9.16 -9.10
CA THR A 134 4.58 -9.68 -9.01
C THR A 134 3.74 -9.28 -10.22
N GLN A 135 2.73 -10.06 -10.52
CA GLN A 135 1.77 -9.81 -11.60
C GLN A 135 0.35 -9.94 -11.04
N ASP A 136 -0.62 -9.53 -11.83
CA ASP A 136 -2.03 -9.77 -11.52
C ASP A 136 -2.30 -11.26 -11.29
N GLY A 137 -2.90 -11.61 -10.15
CA GLY A 137 -3.17 -12.99 -9.77
C GLY A 137 -1.98 -13.76 -9.16
N SER A 138 -0.79 -13.16 -9.04
CA SER A 138 0.31 -13.77 -8.26
C SER A 138 -0.12 -13.93 -6.80
N VAL A 139 0.35 -14.99 -6.14
CA VAL A 139 0.12 -15.22 -4.71
C VAL A 139 1.46 -15.29 -4.00
N ILE A 140 1.60 -14.52 -2.92
CA ILE A 140 2.76 -14.53 -2.03
C ILE A 140 2.36 -15.24 -0.76
N TYR A 141 3.17 -16.19 -0.32
CA TYR A 141 2.90 -17.03 0.84
C TYR A 141 3.88 -16.73 1.97
N GLY A 142 3.36 -16.54 3.17
CA GLY A 142 4.09 -16.62 4.42
C GLY A 142 3.73 -17.89 5.17
N ASP A 143 4.08 -17.96 6.47
CA ASP A 143 3.83 -19.15 7.27
C ASP A 143 2.34 -19.30 7.64
N ASP A 144 1.70 -18.20 8.06
CA ASP A 144 0.31 -18.16 8.51
C ASP A 144 -0.58 -17.20 7.70
N TRP A 145 0.00 -16.54 6.70
CA TRP A 145 -0.68 -15.60 5.81
C TRP A 145 -0.37 -15.89 4.34
N SER A 146 -1.26 -15.42 3.49
CA SER A 146 -1.01 -15.36 2.05
C SER A 146 -1.76 -14.17 1.45
N VAL A 147 -1.18 -13.52 0.47
CA VAL A 147 -1.83 -12.40 -0.23
C VAL A 147 -1.83 -12.63 -1.73
N SER A 148 -2.97 -12.36 -2.34
CA SER A 148 -3.12 -12.29 -3.79
C SER A 148 -2.78 -10.89 -4.27
N CYS A 149 -2.00 -10.78 -5.34
CA CYS A 149 -1.64 -9.53 -5.97
C CYS A 149 -2.70 -9.14 -7.00
N LEU A 150 -3.27 -7.96 -6.88
CA LEU A 150 -4.24 -7.40 -7.81
C LEU A 150 -3.62 -6.19 -8.50
N HIS A 151 -3.27 -6.32 -9.77
CA HIS A 151 -2.79 -5.15 -10.53
C HIS A 151 -3.93 -4.16 -10.74
N THR A 152 -3.78 -2.97 -10.19
CA THR A 152 -4.77 -1.89 -10.14
C THR A 152 -4.13 -0.58 -10.60
N PRO A 153 -3.76 -0.48 -11.89
CA PRO A 153 -3.15 0.74 -12.42
C PRO A 153 -4.13 1.90 -12.39
N GLY A 154 -3.57 3.11 -12.37
CA GLY A 154 -4.37 4.34 -12.43
C GLY A 154 -3.78 5.45 -11.59
N HIS A 155 -3.65 5.26 -10.28
CA HIS A 155 -2.88 6.16 -9.42
C HIS A 155 -1.41 6.21 -9.88
N THR A 156 -0.78 5.05 -9.99
CA THR A 156 0.44 4.79 -10.76
C THR A 156 0.22 3.60 -11.69
N SER A 157 1.03 3.47 -12.72
CA SER A 157 0.90 2.36 -13.67
C SER A 157 1.33 1.01 -13.09
N ASN A 158 2.20 1.03 -12.08
CA ASN A 158 2.73 -0.16 -11.40
C ASN A 158 2.02 -0.50 -10.09
N HIS A 159 0.84 0.09 -9.85
CA HIS A 159 0.12 -0.10 -8.60
C HIS A 159 -0.43 -1.53 -8.46
N ILE A 160 -0.23 -2.12 -7.27
CA ILE A 160 -0.79 -3.40 -6.85
C ILE A 160 -1.52 -3.22 -5.52
N CYS A 161 -2.74 -3.76 -5.43
CA CYS A 161 -3.36 -4.04 -4.15
C CYS A 161 -2.98 -5.46 -3.68
N PHE A 162 -2.81 -5.65 -2.38
CA PHE A 162 -2.62 -6.96 -1.79
C PHE A 162 -3.90 -7.40 -1.08
N SER A 163 -4.42 -8.58 -1.45
CA SER A 163 -5.64 -9.13 -0.85
C SER A 163 -5.30 -10.33 0.03
N TRP A 164 -5.66 -10.27 1.31
CA TRP A 164 -5.69 -11.43 2.19
C TRP A 164 -7.07 -12.07 2.09
N ASP A 165 -7.26 -12.90 1.06
CA ASP A 165 -8.57 -13.42 0.66
C ASP A 165 -9.27 -14.22 1.76
N LYS A 166 -8.52 -14.98 2.56
CA LYS A 166 -9.03 -15.75 3.70
C LYS A 166 -9.75 -14.87 4.73
N GLU A 167 -9.19 -13.70 5.01
CA GLU A 167 -9.72 -12.76 5.98
C GLU A 167 -10.68 -11.73 5.37
N LYS A 168 -10.86 -11.74 4.03
CA LYS A 168 -11.66 -10.75 3.28
C LYS A 168 -11.18 -9.32 3.50
N VAL A 169 -9.86 -9.14 3.48
CA VAL A 169 -9.18 -7.88 3.72
C VAL A 169 -8.36 -7.49 2.48
N LEU A 170 -8.40 -6.21 2.15
CA LEU A 170 -7.56 -5.63 1.10
C LEU A 170 -6.66 -4.53 1.66
N PHE A 171 -5.42 -4.52 1.19
CA PHE A 171 -4.47 -3.40 1.34
C PHE A 171 -4.44 -2.66 0.00
N PRO A 172 -5.26 -1.62 -0.18
CA PRO A 172 -5.43 -0.97 -1.47
C PRO A 172 -4.32 0.04 -1.80
N GLY A 173 -3.30 0.19 -0.96
CA GLY A 173 -2.34 1.28 -1.12
C GLY A 173 -3.06 2.63 -1.25
N ASP A 174 -2.79 3.32 -2.36
CA ASP A 174 -3.41 4.61 -2.69
C ASP A 174 -4.52 4.51 -3.73
N GLN A 175 -4.90 3.29 -4.14
CA GLN A 175 -6.00 3.11 -5.11
C GLN A 175 -7.36 3.52 -4.53
N VAL A 176 -7.60 3.24 -3.24
CA VAL A 176 -8.83 3.63 -2.55
C VAL A 176 -8.48 4.13 -1.15
N MET A 177 -8.80 5.37 -0.85
CA MET A 177 -8.60 6.01 0.46
C MET A 177 -9.94 6.45 1.04
N GLY A 178 -10.10 6.28 2.37
CA GLY A 178 -11.35 6.60 3.05
C GLY A 178 -11.53 8.08 3.42
N TRP A 179 -10.47 8.88 3.36
CA TRP A 179 -10.47 10.28 3.78
C TRP A 179 -10.50 11.28 2.61
N SER A 180 -10.11 10.83 1.41
CA SER A 180 -10.03 11.60 0.16
C SER A 180 -10.14 10.67 -1.04
N THR A 181 -10.34 11.22 -2.24
CA THR A 181 -10.14 10.49 -3.49
C THR A 181 -8.65 10.30 -3.75
N SER A 182 -8.30 9.27 -4.53
CA SER A 182 -6.94 9.08 -5.01
C SER A 182 -6.53 10.19 -6.00
N ILE A 183 -5.23 10.43 -6.08
CA ILE A 183 -4.64 11.35 -7.05
C ILE A 183 -4.23 10.54 -8.28
N VAL A 184 -4.62 11.01 -9.47
CA VAL A 184 -4.23 10.41 -10.74
C VAL A 184 -3.48 11.45 -11.55
N SER A 185 -2.13 11.32 -11.57
CA SER A 185 -1.25 12.34 -12.17
C SER A 185 -0.51 11.78 -13.38
N PRO A 186 -0.80 12.30 -14.59
CA PRO A 186 0.02 11.98 -15.77
C PRO A 186 1.48 12.45 -15.59
N PRO A 187 2.46 11.80 -16.25
CA PRO A 187 2.29 10.82 -17.32
C PRO A 187 2.09 9.37 -16.85
N ASP A 188 2.46 9.01 -15.62
CA ASP A 188 2.33 7.64 -15.13
C ASP A 188 0.88 7.31 -14.75
N GLY A 189 0.20 8.21 -14.02
CA GLY A 189 -1.22 8.04 -13.70
C GLY A 189 -2.12 8.11 -14.93
N ASP A 190 -3.26 7.39 -14.88
CA ASP A 190 -4.25 7.34 -15.97
C ASP A 190 -5.66 7.14 -15.41
N MET A 191 -6.56 8.08 -15.68
CA MET A 191 -7.92 8.05 -15.15
C MET A 191 -8.74 6.87 -15.71
N GLY A 192 -8.51 6.48 -16.97
CA GLY A 192 -9.20 5.34 -17.57
C GLY A 192 -8.78 4.02 -16.91
N ASP A 193 -7.47 3.86 -16.63
CA ASP A 193 -6.97 2.71 -15.88
C ASP A 193 -7.50 2.73 -14.45
N TYR A 194 -7.54 3.89 -13.81
CA TYR A 194 -8.08 4.07 -12.47
C TYR A 194 -9.53 3.59 -12.35
N MET A 195 -10.39 4.04 -13.28
CA MET A 195 -11.80 3.63 -13.30
C MET A 195 -11.94 2.12 -13.53
N ARG A 196 -11.17 1.53 -14.47
CA ARG A 196 -11.18 0.07 -14.68
C ARG A 196 -10.71 -0.70 -13.44
N SER A 197 -9.75 -0.15 -12.71
CA SER A 197 -9.29 -0.73 -11.45
C SER A 197 -10.36 -0.66 -10.36
N LEU A 198 -11.13 0.42 -10.29
CA LEU A 198 -12.29 0.49 -9.38
C LEU A 198 -13.37 -0.53 -9.77
N ASP A 199 -13.65 -0.73 -11.09
CA ASP A 199 -14.58 -1.78 -11.57
C ASP A 199 -14.12 -3.18 -11.15
N LYS A 200 -12.81 -3.43 -11.13
CA LYS A 200 -12.23 -4.69 -10.65
C LYS A 200 -12.42 -4.87 -9.16
N LEU A 201 -12.31 -3.81 -8.38
CA LEU A 201 -12.41 -3.86 -6.93
C LEU A 201 -13.86 -3.92 -6.42
N ILE A 202 -14.81 -3.24 -7.07
CA ILE A 202 -16.19 -3.13 -6.60
C ILE A 202 -16.93 -4.48 -6.59
N VAL A 203 -16.56 -5.41 -7.48
CA VAL A 203 -17.21 -6.73 -7.59
C VAL A 203 -16.63 -7.75 -6.58
N ARG A 204 -15.63 -7.36 -5.80
CA ARG A 204 -15.05 -8.21 -4.76
C ARG A 204 -15.91 -8.21 -3.50
N ASP A 205 -15.78 -9.25 -2.69
CA ASP A 205 -16.49 -9.43 -1.43
C ASP A 205 -15.65 -9.12 -0.19
N ASP A 206 -14.59 -8.29 -0.38
CA ASP A 206 -13.77 -7.82 0.73
C ASP A 206 -14.62 -7.01 1.72
N LYS A 207 -14.39 -7.23 3.00
CA LYS A 207 -15.16 -6.59 4.09
C LYS A 207 -14.52 -5.31 4.58
N ILE A 208 -13.19 -5.27 4.57
CA ILE A 208 -12.40 -4.15 5.11
C ILE A 208 -11.26 -3.84 4.17
N TYR A 209 -11.03 -2.55 3.92
CA TYR A 209 -9.80 -2.07 3.29
C TYR A 209 -8.95 -1.34 4.32
N TYR A 210 -7.66 -1.62 4.30
CA TYR A 210 -6.62 -0.93 5.07
C TYR A 210 -5.75 -0.09 4.14
N PRO A 211 -6.15 1.17 3.85
CA PRO A 211 -5.41 2.03 2.92
C PRO A 211 -4.09 2.52 3.53
N ALA A 212 -3.17 2.95 2.67
CA ALA A 212 -1.91 3.50 3.13
C ALA A 212 -2.08 4.82 3.90
N HIS A 213 -3.14 5.57 3.61
CA HIS A 213 -3.42 6.84 4.28
C HIS A 213 -4.83 6.87 4.88
N GLY A 214 -4.89 7.23 6.17
CA GLY A 214 -6.15 7.40 6.88
C GLY A 214 -6.68 6.12 7.55
N PRO A 215 -7.96 6.15 8.01
CA PRO A 215 -8.56 5.04 8.72
C PRO A 215 -8.94 3.90 7.77
N GLU A 216 -9.24 2.74 8.36
CA GLU A 216 -9.83 1.61 7.66
C GLU A 216 -11.18 1.96 7.02
N ILE A 217 -11.51 1.26 5.95
CA ILE A 217 -12.76 1.41 5.20
C ILE A 217 -13.62 0.16 5.44
N LEU A 218 -14.71 0.32 6.19
CA LEU A 218 -15.59 -0.77 6.61
C LEU A 218 -16.68 -1.12 5.58
N GLU A 219 -16.96 -0.20 4.65
CA GLU A 219 -17.94 -0.38 3.57
C GLU A 219 -17.28 -0.05 2.21
N PRO A 220 -16.24 -0.83 1.78
CA PRO A 220 -15.43 -0.46 0.63
C PRO A 220 -16.23 -0.36 -0.68
N GLN A 221 -17.18 -1.26 -0.93
CA GLN A 221 -18.00 -1.24 -2.15
C GLN A 221 -18.89 0.02 -2.22
N LYS A 222 -19.41 0.47 -1.09
CA LYS A 222 -20.21 1.71 -1.00
C LYS A 222 -19.34 2.95 -1.30
N LEU A 223 -18.12 2.98 -0.77
CA LEU A 223 -17.19 4.08 -1.05
C LEU A 223 -16.77 4.09 -2.53
N ILE A 224 -16.41 2.93 -3.10
CA ILE A 224 -16.04 2.81 -4.51
C ILE A 224 -17.20 3.25 -5.42
N SER A 225 -18.44 2.83 -5.10
CA SER A 225 -19.62 3.27 -5.86
C SER A 225 -19.83 4.79 -5.83
N ALA A 226 -19.38 5.47 -4.78
CA ALA A 226 -19.46 6.92 -4.69
C ALA A 226 -18.34 7.64 -5.48
N PHE A 227 -17.28 6.93 -5.90
CA PHE A 227 -16.20 7.43 -6.75
C PHE A 227 -16.52 7.29 -8.25
N GLN A 228 -17.46 6.43 -8.62
CA GLN A 228 -17.95 6.16 -9.98
C GLN A 228 -19.17 7.03 -10.34
#